data_7a44b3c55f031a80d11ef76306afeb51
#
_entry.id   7a44b3c55f031a80d11ef76306afeb51
#
_cell.length_a   1.000
_cell.length_b   1.000
_cell.length_c   1.000
_cell.angle_alpha   90.00
_cell.angle_beta   90.00
_cell.angle_gamma   90.00
#
_symmetry.space_group_name_H-M   'P 1'
#
loop_
_entity.id
_entity.type
_entity.pdbx_description
1 polymer ?
#
loop_
_entity_poly.entity_id
_entity_poly.type
_entity_poly.pdbx_seq_one_letter_code
_entity_poly.pdbx_strand_id
1 'polypeptide(L)'
;MVRIRAFEDAAEKASQGGVAVYGQAASGSAKVRGPLHLSTGQEAVAAGVCAHLNKTDYLTSTHRGHGHTLAKGADMTRMMCELYGKASGFNGGRGGSMHIADFSVGMLGANGVVGAGMPIAVGAAHAQKLQGRNDITACFFGDGAINRGPFLESLNWARVYDLPVLFVCEDNQWSATTATSAMSAGDGAA
;
A
#
# COMPACT_ATOMS: atom_id res chain seq x y z
N MET A 1 10.19 -11.55 -1.63
CA MET A 1 11.23 -10.51 -1.51
C MET A 1 11.98 -10.26 -2.82
N VAL A 2 12.71 -11.23 -3.40
CA VAL A 2 13.53 -11.02 -4.62
C VAL A 2 12.73 -10.45 -5.80
N ARG A 3 11.51 -10.97 -6.07
CA ARG A 3 10.63 -10.46 -7.13
C ARG A 3 10.22 -9.00 -6.89
N ILE A 4 9.92 -8.63 -5.64
CA ILE A 4 9.56 -7.25 -5.28
C ILE A 4 10.76 -6.34 -5.54
N ARG A 5 11.95 -6.69 -5.04
CA ARG A 5 13.17 -5.91 -5.25
C ARG A 5 13.46 -5.71 -6.74
N ALA A 6 13.42 -6.78 -7.55
CA ALA A 6 13.67 -6.70 -8.98
C ALA A 6 12.66 -5.78 -9.71
N PHE A 7 11.41 -5.80 -9.28
CA PHE A 7 10.39 -4.87 -9.80
C PHE A 7 10.69 -3.41 -9.42
N GLU A 8 11.03 -3.18 -8.15
CA GLU A 8 11.30 -1.82 -7.65
C GLU A 8 12.54 -1.22 -8.32
N ASP A 9 13.62 -2.00 -8.47
CA ASP A 9 14.84 -1.57 -9.16
C ASP A 9 14.55 -1.19 -10.63
N ALA A 10 13.69 -1.97 -11.30
CA ALA A 10 13.26 -1.67 -12.67
C ALA A 10 12.37 -0.42 -12.76
N ALA A 11 11.46 -0.24 -11.79
CA ALA A 11 10.59 0.92 -11.72
C ALA A 11 11.39 2.20 -11.42
N GLU A 12 12.32 2.15 -10.48
CA GLU A 12 13.23 3.25 -10.17
C GLU A 12 14.02 3.68 -11.40
N LYS A 13 14.65 2.72 -12.08
CA LYS A 13 15.40 2.99 -13.32
C LYS A 13 14.54 3.61 -14.41
N ALA A 14 13.28 3.20 -14.52
CA ALA A 14 12.35 3.74 -15.51
C ALA A 14 11.84 5.15 -15.15
N SER A 15 11.91 5.55 -13.88
CA SER A 15 11.49 6.88 -13.39
C SER A 15 12.63 7.90 -13.40
N GLN A 16 13.86 7.49 -13.58
CA GLN A 16 15.01 8.40 -13.58
C GLN A 16 14.86 9.51 -14.63
N GLY A 17 14.98 10.76 -14.18
CA GLY A 17 14.78 11.95 -14.99
C GLY A 17 13.32 12.41 -15.14
N GLY A 18 12.34 11.71 -14.52
CA GLY A 18 10.91 12.00 -14.65
C GLY A 18 10.26 12.78 -13.51
N VAL A 19 10.93 12.92 -12.39
CA VAL A 19 10.44 13.71 -11.26
C VAL A 19 11.32 14.94 -11.12
N ALA A 20 10.71 16.13 -11.13
CA ALA A 20 11.41 17.35 -10.76
C ALA A 20 11.84 17.24 -9.29
N VAL A 21 13.14 17.23 -9.04
CA VAL A 21 13.66 17.53 -7.71
C VAL A 21 13.45 19.04 -7.49
N TYR A 22 13.13 19.44 -6.27
CA TYR A 22 12.84 20.84 -5.92
C TYR A 22 13.81 21.79 -6.64
N GLY A 23 13.29 22.61 -7.56
CA GLY A 23 14.07 23.59 -8.33
C GLY A 23 14.71 23.09 -9.65
N GLN A 24 14.52 21.82 -10.05
CA GLN A 24 15.02 21.31 -11.34
C GLN A 24 13.86 20.83 -12.22
N ALA A 25 13.89 21.22 -13.48
CA ALA A 25 12.94 20.70 -14.46
C ALA A 25 13.18 19.21 -14.72
N ALA A 26 12.10 18.43 -14.87
CA ALA A 26 12.21 17.04 -15.30
C ALA A 26 12.92 16.96 -16.67
N SER A 27 13.91 16.07 -16.82
CA SER A 27 14.70 15.92 -18.05
C SER A 27 13.89 15.38 -19.25
N GLY A 28 12.64 15.00 -19.06
CA GLY A 28 11.72 14.51 -20.09
C GLY A 28 11.98 13.10 -20.61
N SER A 29 13.05 12.41 -20.16
CA SER A 29 13.44 11.07 -20.63
C SER A 29 12.77 9.93 -19.88
N ALA A 30 12.17 10.19 -18.71
CA ALA A 30 11.56 9.14 -17.91
C ALA A 30 10.31 8.54 -18.55
N LYS A 31 10.25 7.23 -18.52
CA LYS A 31 9.11 6.43 -19.00
C LYS A 31 8.00 6.34 -17.96
N VAL A 32 8.37 6.32 -16.67
CA VAL A 32 7.45 6.41 -15.53
C VAL A 32 7.46 7.86 -15.05
N ARG A 33 6.28 8.48 -15.00
CA ARG A 33 6.11 9.89 -14.63
C ARG A 33 5.30 10.01 -13.34
N GLY A 34 5.55 11.07 -12.59
CA GLY A 34 4.88 11.34 -11.32
C GLY A 34 5.56 10.68 -10.13
N PRO A 35 4.96 10.81 -8.94
CA PRO A 35 5.52 10.25 -7.71
C PRO A 35 5.65 8.73 -7.79
N LEU A 36 6.81 8.21 -7.43
CA LEU A 36 7.08 6.78 -7.33
C LEU A 36 7.51 6.47 -5.89
N HIS A 37 6.74 5.64 -5.22
CA HIS A 37 7.00 5.24 -3.85
C HIS A 37 7.39 3.76 -3.80
N LEU A 38 8.69 3.51 -3.65
CA LEU A 38 9.28 2.19 -3.69
C LEU A 38 9.15 1.46 -2.34
N SER A 39 8.97 0.15 -2.39
CA SER A 39 9.03 -0.75 -1.22
C SER A 39 10.44 -1.27 -0.96
N THR A 40 11.46 -0.72 -1.62
CA THR A 40 12.87 -1.10 -1.46
C THR A 40 13.30 -0.98 0.00
N GLY A 41 13.80 -2.09 0.57
CA GLY A 41 14.18 -2.18 1.98
C GLY A 41 13.04 -2.60 2.92
N GLN A 42 11.78 -2.62 2.46
CA GLN A 42 10.59 -2.98 3.25
C GLN A 42 9.88 -4.24 2.72
N GLU A 43 10.50 -5.00 1.82
CA GLU A 43 9.90 -6.15 1.15
C GLU A 43 9.50 -7.29 2.10
N ALA A 44 10.16 -7.36 3.26
CA ALA A 44 9.96 -8.45 4.21
C ALA A 44 8.55 -8.45 4.82
N VAL A 45 8.01 -7.27 5.12
CA VAL A 45 6.66 -7.13 5.70
C VAL A 45 5.62 -7.65 4.72
N ALA A 46 5.65 -7.14 3.47
CA ALA A 46 4.75 -7.58 2.42
C ALA A 46 4.85 -9.10 2.17
N ALA A 47 6.07 -9.62 2.03
CA ALA A 47 6.30 -11.04 1.75
C ALA A 47 5.88 -11.93 2.93
N GLY A 48 6.18 -11.55 4.18
CA GLY A 48 5.86 -12.30 5.37
C GLY A 48 4.34 -12.39 5.61
N VAL A 49 3.66 -11.26 5.59
CA VAL A 49 2.22 -11.24 5.84
C VAL A 49 1.45 -11.94 4.71
N CYS A 50 1.74 -11.62 3.45
CA CYS A 50 1.02 -12.19 2.32
C CYS A 50 1.25 -13.70 2.14
N ALA A 51 2.36 -14.25 2.67
CA ALA A 51 2.60 -15.70 2.69
C ALA A 51 1.56 -16.47 3.54
N HIS A 52 0.88 -15.79 4.45
CA HIS A 52 -0.14 -16.36 5.33
C HIS A 52 -1.58 -16.00 4.92
N LEU A 53 -1.74 -15.18 3.89
CA LEU A 53 -3.07 -14.81 3.36
C LEU A 53 -3.54 -15.80 2.30
N ASN A 54 -4.82 -16.15 2.36
CA ASN A 54 -5.49 -16.89 1.31
C ASN A 54 -5.75 -15.99 0.09
N LYS A 55 -6.06 -16.59 -1.05
CA LYS A 55 -6.41 -15.83 -2.26
C LYS A 55 -7.68 -15.01 -2.07
N THR A 56 -8.60 -15.50 -1.25
CA THR A 56 -9.91 -14.89 -0.96
C THR A 56 -9.85 -13.80 0.10
N ASP A 57 -8.75 -13.74 0.88
CA ASP A 57 -8.53 -12.66 1.83
C ASP A 57 -8.32 -11.33 1.11
N TYR A 58 -8.80 -10.26 1.70
CA TYR A 58 -8.62 -8.91 1.16
C TYR A 58 -7.41 -8.21 1.75
N LEU A 59 -6.93 -7.20 1.01
CA LEU A 59 -5.81 -6.39 1.42
C LEU A 59 -6.04 -4.93 1.03
N THR A 60 -5.78 -4.00 1.96
CA THR A 60 -5.63 -2.58 1.68
C THR A 60 -4.20 -2.14 1.96
N SER A 61 -3.72 -1.16 1.21
CA SER A 61 -2.33 -0.72 1.27
C SER A 61 -2.19 0.79 1.30
N THR A 62 -0.98 1.23 1.51
CA THR A 62 -0.56 2.62 1.53
C THR A 62 -0.18 3.10 0.13
N HIS A 63 0.34 4.33 0.05
CA HIS A 63 0.98 4.88 -1.15
C HIS A 63 2.16 4.04 -1.67
N ARG A 64 2.70 3.12 -0.85
CA ARG A 64 3.83 2.21 -1.13
C ARG A 64 3.32 0.80 -1.44
N GLY A 65 2.31 0.70 -2.33
CA GLY A 65 1.54 -0.52 -2.53
C GLY A 65 2.16 -1.60 -3.42
N HIS A 66 3.31 -1.36 -4.08
CA HIS A 66 3.89 -2.30 -5.04
C HIS A 66 4.22 -3.65 -4.39
N GLY A 67 4.96 -3.62 -3.27
CA GLY A 67 5.36 -4.82 -2.55
C GLY A 67 4.17 -5.67 -2.11
N HIS A 68 3.16 -5.05 -1.53
CA HIS A 68 1.95 -5.72 -1.07
C HIS A 68 1.17 -6.38 -2.21
N THR A 69 0.97 -5.63 -3.31
CA THR A 69 0.24 -6.11 -4.47
C THR A 69 0.95 -7.30 -5.13
N LEU A 70 2.28 -7.21 -5.30
CA LEU A 70 3.09 -8.31 -5.84
C LEU A 70 3.13 -9.52 -4.92
N ALA A 71 3.23 -9.31 -3.61
CA ALA A 71 3.23 -10.38 -2.62
C ALA A 71 1.87 -11.11 -2.58
N LYS A 72 0.77 -10.39 -2.81
CA LYS A 72 -0.59 -10.96 -2.91
C LYS A 72 -0.81 -11.77 -4.20
N GLY A 73 0.12 -11.70 -5.16
CA GLY A 73 0.13 -12.52 -6.37
C GLY A 73 -0.26 -11.80 -7.66
N ALA A 74 -0.32 -10.48 -7.65
CA ALA A 74 -0.64 -9.69 -8.84
C ALA A 74 0.42 -9.81 -9.94
N ASP A 75 0.01 -9.57 -11.18
CA ASP A 75 0.87 -9.64 -12.35
C ASP A 75 1.83 -8.46 -12.44
N MET A 76 3.13 -8.75 -12.48
CA MET A 76 4.19 -7.72 -12.54
C MET A 76 4.15 -6.90 -13.81
N THR A 77 3.77 -7.52 -14.93
CA THR A 77 3.71 -6.84 -16.24
C THR A 77 2.58 -5.83 -16.24
N ARG A 78 1.40 -6.22 -15.75
CA ARG A 78 0.26 -5.29 -15.61
C ARG A 78 0.57 -4.15 -14.64
N MET A 79 1.29 -4.43 -13.55
CA MET A 79 1.72 -3.39 -12.62
C MET A 79 2.68 -2.40 -13.30
N MET A 80 3.67 -2.89 -14.03
CA MET A 80 4.58 -2.02 -14.79
C MET A 80 3.83 -1.22 -15.86
N CYS A 81 2.85 -1.82 -16.54
CA CYS A 81 1.98 -1.11 -17.48
C CYS A 81 1.23 0.04 -16.80
N GLU A 82 0.77 -0.15 -15.56
CA GLU A 82 0.12 0.92 -14.80
C GLU A 82 1.08 2.09 -14.55
N LEU A 83 2.32 1.81 -14.12
CA LEU A 83 3.34 2.84 -13.90
C LEU A 83 3.69 3.59 -15.19
N TYR A 84 3.65 2.91 -16.32
CA TYR A 84 3.90 3.50 -17.66
C TYR A 84 2.67 4.23 -18.25
N GLY A 85 1.55 4.29 -17.51
CA GLY A 85 0.32 4.93 -18.00
C GLY A 85 -0.34 4.19 -19.17
N LYS A 86 -0.18 2.87 -19.25
CA LYS A 86 -0.75 2.04 -20.32
C LYS A 86 -2.15 1.55 -19.97
N ALA A 87 -3.02 1.49 -20.97
CA ALA A 87 -4.39 0.99 -20.80
C ALA A 87 -4.45 -0.48 -20.29
N SER A 88 -3.40 -1.26 -20.50
CA SER A 88 -3.26 -2.63 -20.00
C SER A 88 -2.87 -2.71 -18.50
N GLY A 89 -2.62 -1.58 -17.84
CA GLY A 89 -2.40 -1.51 -16.40
C GLY A 89 -3.64 -1.89 -15.59
N PHE A 90 -3.47 -2.04 -14.27
CA PHE A 90 -4.57 -2.44 -13.38
C PHE A 90 -5.72 -1.42 -13.37
N ASN A 91 -5.40 -0.13 -13.38
CA ASN A 91 -6.36 0.98 -13.36
C ASN A 91 -6.43 1.69 -14.72
N GLY A 92 -6.07 1.00 -15.80
CA GLY A 92 -6.03 1.58 -17.14
C GLY A 92 -4.95 2.65 -17.31
N GLY A 93 -3.88 2.59 -16.52
CA GLY A 93 -2.77 3.54 -16.55
C GLY A 93 -3.07 4.89 -15.90
N ARG A 94 -4.14 4.99 -15.10
CA ARG A 94 -4.60 6.26 -14.50
C ARG A 94 -4.25 6.41 -13.03
N GLY A 95 -4.03 5.29 -12.32
CA GLY A 95 -3.75 5.28 -10.89
C GLY A 95 -2.28 5.55 -10.56
N GLY A 96 -1.38 5.05 -11.37
CA GLY A 96 0.06 5.14 -11.16
C GLY A 96 0.51 4.40 -9.89
N SER A 97 1.66 4.81 -9.35
CA SER A 97 2.32 4.14 -8.22
C SER A 97 1.47 4.04 -6.95
N MET A 98 0.72 5.09 -6.61
CA MET A 98 0.05 5.20 -5.31
C MET A 98 -1.38 4.64 -5.27
N HIS A 99 -1.94 4.20 -6.40
CA HIS A 99 -3.35 3.83 -6.49
C HIS A 99 -3.58 2.48 -7.19
N ILE A 100 -2.62 1.56 -7.06
CA ILE A 100 -2.73 0.22 -7.64
C ILE A 100 -3.85 -0.55 -6.93
N ALA A 101 -4.73 -1.16 -7.72
CA ALA A 101 -5.76 -2.07 -7.24
C ALA A 101 -5.87 -3.28 -8.18
N ASP A 102 -5.96 -4.49 -7.60
CA ASP A 102 -6.20 -5.72 -8.36
C ASP A 102 -7.16 -6.61 -7.60
N PHE A 103 -8.43 -6.46 -7.88
CA PHE A 103 -9.48 -7.23 -7.22
C PHE A 103 -9.40 -8.73 -7.51
N SER A 104 -8.72 -9.16 -8.57
CA SER A 104 -8.56 -10.58 -8.90
C SER A 104 -7.72 -11.35 -7.87
N VAL A 105 -6.87 -10.64 -7.13
CA VAL A 105 -6.05 -11.19 -6.04
C VAL A 105 -6.48 -10.67 -4.67
N GLY A 106 -7.61 -9.97 -4.57
CA GLY A 106 -8.11 -9.39 -3.32
C GLY A 106 -7.39 -8.11 -2.87
N MET A 107 -6.59 -7.49 -3.74
CA MET A 107 -5.96 -6.19 -3.47
C MET A 107 -6.98 -5.08 -3.73
N LEU A 108 -7.61 -4.55 -2.65
CA LEU A 108 -8.69 -3.56 -2.75
C LEU A 108 -8.18 -2.16 -3.12
N GLY A 109 -6.91 -1.88 -2.88
CA GLY A 109 -6.28 -0.66 -3.36
C GLY A 109 -5.15 -0.16 -2.48
N ALA A 110 -4.15 0.40 -3.16
CA ALA A 110 -3.17 1.32 -2.61
C ALA A 110 -3.82 2.70 -2.51
N ASN A 111 -3.44 3.50 -1.52
CA ASN A 111 -4.06 4.81 -1.29
C ASN A 111 -3.02 5.85 -0.85
N GLY A 112 -3.01 7.00 -1.54
CA GLY A 112 -2.16 8.13 -1.18
C GLY A 112 -2.67 8.94 0.02
N VAL A 113 -3.92 8.73 0.45
CA VAL A 113 -4.48 9.42 1.61
C VAL A 113 -4.12 8.66 2.89
N VAL A 114 -3.32 9.30 3.75
CA VAL A 114 -2.80 8.69 4.97
C VAL A 114 -3.94 8.26 5.91
N GLY A 115 -3.96 6.99 6.27
CA GLY A 115 -4.98 6.40 7.15
C GLY A 115 -6.27 5.95 6.45
N ALA A 116 -6.52 6.35 5.19
CA ALA A 116 -7.78 6.03 4.51
C ALA A 116 -7.98 4.52 4.22
N GLY A 117 -6.90 3.75 4.10
CA GLY A 117 -6.97 2.31 3.94
C GLY A 117 -7.63 1.58 5.12
N MET A 118 -7.59 2.16 6.31
CA MET A 118 -8.09 1.54 7.54
C MET A 118 -9.62 1.42 7.56
N PRO A 119 -10.42 2.50 7.39
CA PRO A 119 -11.87 2.37 7.32
C PRO A 119 -12.34 1.56 6.12
N ILE A 120 -11.60 1.56 5.00
CA ILE A 120 -11.89 0.71 3.84
C ILE A 120 -11.72 -0.77 4.24
N ALA A 121 -10.64 -1.13 4.93
CA ALA A 121 -10.40 -2.49 5.40
C ALA A 121 -11.47 -2.96 6.37
N VAL A 122 -11.86 -2.10 7.31
CA VAL A 122 -12.92 -2.37 8.28
C VAL A 122 -14.27 -2.60 7.57
N GLY A 123 -14.60 -1.77 6.58
CA GLY A 123 -15.80 -1.95 5.77
C GLY A 123 -15.80 -3.27 5.00
N ALA A 124 -14.67 -3.64 4.40
CA ALA A 124 -14.50 -4.90 3.69
C ALA A 124 -14.65 -6.12 4.62
N ALA A 125 -14.01 -6.10 5.79
CA ALA A 125 -14.14 -7.15 6.80
C ALA A 125 -15.56 -7.25 7.36
N HIS A 126 -16.24 -6.12 7.52
CA HIS A 126 -17.65 -6.11 7.94
C HIS A 126 -18.53 -6.80 6.90
N ALA A 127 -18.32 -6.51 5.62
CA ALA A 127 -19.02 -7.18 4.54
C ALA A 127 -18.73 -8.68 4.52
N GLN A 128 -17.46 -9.12 4.71
CA GLN A 128 -17.12 -10.54 4.82
C GLN A 128 -17.85 -11.21 5.96
N LYS A 129 -17.91 -10.59 7.13
CA LYS A 129 -18.63 -11.10 8.29
C LYS A 129 -20.14 -11.23 8.04
N LEU A 130 -20.77 -10.21 7.46
CA LEU A 130 -22.20 -10.22 7.12
C LEU A 130 -22.55 -11.31 6.08
N GLN A 131 -21.60 -11.62 5.21
CA GLN A 131 -21.74 -12.69 4.20
C GLN A 131 -21.44 -14.08 4.76
N GLY A 132 -21.06 -14.21 6.03
CA GLY A 132 -20.71 -15.50 6.65
C GLY A 132 -19.41 -16.10 6.11
N ARG A 133 -18.51 -15.28 5.55
CA ARG A 133 -17.22 -15.72 5.03
C ARG A 133 -16.21 -15.90 6.16
N ASN A 134 -15.29 -16.84 5.99
CA ASN A 134 -14.18 -17.10 6.91
C ASN A 134 -12.87 -16.38 6.49
N ASP A 135 -12.97 -15.43 5.56
CA ASP A 135 -11.82 -14.66 5.09
C ASP A 135 -11.53 -13.50 6.02
N ILE A 136 -10.30 -12.99 5.94
CA ILE A 136 -9.86 -11.81 6.67
C ILE A 136 -9.53 -10.66 5.72
N THR A 137 -9.46 -9.46 6.26
CA THR A 137 -8.90 -8.29 5.55
C THR A 137 -7.63 -7.82 6.24
N ALA A 138 -6.48 -7.87 5.56
CA ALA A 138 -5.24 -7.29 6.03
C ALA A 138 -5.18 -5.81 5.64
N CYS A 139 -4.88 -4.94 6.61
CA CYS A 139 -4.75 -3.51 6.42
C CYS A 139 -3.31 -3.07 6.72
N PHE A 140 -2.56 -2.71 5.68
CA PHE A 140 -1.22 -2.14 5.86
C PHE A 140 -1.32 -0.62 6.00
N PHE A 141 -0.59 -0.06 6.96
CA PHE A 141 -0.49 1.38 7.17
C PHE A 141 0.89 1.72 7.77
N GLY A 142 1.37 2.93 7.53
CA GLY A 142 2.61 3.40 8.12
C GLY A 142 2.40 3.96 9.53
N ASP A 143 3.47 3.99 10.32
CA ASP A 143 3.52 4.56 11.68
C ASP A 143 3.02 6.01 11.73
N GLY A 144 3.25 6.83 10.71
CA GLY A 144 2.67 8.18 10.63
C GLY A 144 1.14 8.21 10.56
N ALA A 145 0.47 7.10 10.24
CA ALA A 145 -0.98 7.05 10.18
C ALA A 145 -1.65 6.93 11.55
N ILE A 146 -0.91 6.53 12.60
CA ILE A 146 -1.46 6.38 13.96
C ILE A 146 -1.98 7.70 14.54
N ASN A 147 -1.43 8.82 14.07
CA ASN A 147 -1.85 10.16 14.48
C ASN A 147 -3.05 10.70 13.69
N ARG A 148 -3.69 9.87 12.86
CA ARG A 148 -4.88 10.24 12.10
C ARG A 148 -6.13 9.68 12.76
N GLY A 149 -7.23 10.47 12.73
CA GLY A 149 -8.52 10.06 13.30
C GLY A 149 -8.96 8.65 12.87
N PRO A 150 -8.90 8.30 11.58
CA PRO A 150 -9.25 6.96 11.09
C PRO A 150 -8.54 5.79 11.78
N PHE A 151 -7.38 6.00 12.40
CA PHE A 151 -6.70 4.94 13.16
C PHE A 151 -7.55 4.46 14.33
N LEU A 152 -7.82 5.32 15.30
CA LEU A 152 -8.61 4.96 16.49
C LEU A 152 -10.05 4.59 16.13
N GLU A 153 -10.66 5.30 15.18
CA GLU A 153 -12.01 5.03 14.71
C GLU A 153 -12.14 3.62 14.14
N SER A 154 -11.19 3.20 13.31
CA SER A 154 -11.17 1.87 12.68
C SER A 154 -10.91 0.76 13.69
N LEU A 155 -9.98 0.95 14.62
CA LEU A 155 -9.73 0.00 15.70
C LEU A 155 -10.97 -0.20 16.57
N ASN A 156 -11.61 0.90 16.97
CA ASN A 156 -12.85 0.85 17.76
C ASN A 156 -13.97 0.12 17.01
N TRP A 157 -14.18 0.48 15.74
CA TRP A 157 -15.21 -0.17 14.92
C TRP A 157 -14.96 -1.66 14.74
N ALA A 158 -13.71 -2.04 14.43
CA ALA A 158 -13.33 -3.43 14.30
C ALA A 158 -13.61 -4.22 15.59
N ARG A 159 -13.34 -3.63 16.74
CA ARG A 159 -13.58 -4.28 18.03
C ARG A 159 -15.06 -4.33 18.40
N VAL A 160 -15.82 -3.27 18.17
CA VAL A 160 -17.26 -3.22 18.46
C VAL A 160 -18.02 -4.32 17.71
N TYR A 161 -17.63 -4.59 16.49
CA TYR A 161 -18.29 -5.59 15.63
C TYR A 161 -17.50 -6.90 15.51
N ASP A 162 -16.42 -7.12 16.28
CA ASP A 162 -15.54 -8.29 16.21
C ASP A 162 -15.20 -8.68 14.76
N LEU A 163 -14.66 -7.72 14.01
CA LEU A 163 -14.39 -7.88 12.59
C LEU A 163 -13.07 -8.61 12.33
N PRO A 164 -12.99 -9.45 11.29
CA PRO A 164 -11.78 -10.17 10.91
C PRO A 164 -10.79 -9.26 10.17
N VAL A 165 -10.25 -8.25 10.86
CA VAL A 165 -9.24 -7.33 10.32
C VAL A 165 -7.90 -7.58 11.00
N LEU A 166 -6.85 -7.72 10.19
CA LEU A 166 -5.46 -7.71 10.65
C LEU A 166 -4.86 -6.34 10.34
N PHE A 167 -4.56 -5.55 11.36
CA PHE A 167 -3.87 -4.27 11.22
C PHE A 167 -2.36 -4.49 11.27
N VAL A 168 -1.65 -4.10 10.21
CA VAL A 168 -0.20 -4.24 10.07
C VAL A 168 0.43 -2.86 9.94
N CYS A 169 1.11 -2.43 11.01
CA CYS A 169 1.86 -1.18 11.01
C CYS A 169 3.26 -1.40 10.44
N GLU A 170 3.60 -0.68 9.40
CA GLU A 170 4.95 -0.59 8.85
C GLU A 170 5.67 0.57 9.53
N ASP A 171 6.36 0.25 10.63
CA ASP A 171 7.10 1.23 11.42
C ASP A 171 8.50 1.45 10.86
N ASN A 172 8.63 2.44 10.00
CA ASN A 172 9.92 2.91 9.49
C ASN A 172 10.44 4.16 10.22
N GLN A 173 9.73 4.61 11.27
CA GLN A 173 10.04 5.75 12.13
C GLN A 173 10.02 7.11 11.43
N TRP A 174 9.43 7.17 10.22
CA TRP A 174 9.35 8.39 9.42
C TRP A 174 7.98 8.57 8.78
N SER A 175 7.46 9.78 8.85
CA SER A 175 6.31 10.22 8.08
C SER A 175 6.76 11.34 7.13
N ALA A 176 6.91 10.99 5.85
CA ALA A 176 7.54 11.85 4.85
C ALA A 176 8.91 12.38 5.32
N THR A 177 9.00 13.65 5.66
CA THR A 177 10.25 14.31 6.09
C THR A 177 10.37 14.46 7.61
N THR A 178 9.43 13.92 8.38
CA THR A 178 9.35 14.11 9.84
C THR A 178 9.50 12.76 10.55
N ALA A 179 10.42 12.70 11.53
CA ALA A 179 10.56 11.52 12.38
C ALA A 179 9.32 11.37 13.25
N THR A 180 8.84 10.13 13.42
CA THR A 180 7.63 9.84 14.22
C THR A 180 7.81 10.19 15.69
N SER A 181 9.02 10.12 16.22
CA SER A 181 9.36 10.60 17.58
C SER A 181 9.08 12.08 17.81
N ALA A 182 9.02 12.89 16.75
CA ALA A 182 8.67 14.32 16.85
C ALA A 182 7.15 14.57 16.76
N MET A 183 6.35 13.53 16.42
CA MET A 183 4.92 13.67 16.15
C MET A 183 4.04 12.85 17.10
N SER A 184 4.61 11.84 17.75
CA SER A 184 3.88 10.94 18.64
C SER A 184 4.33 11.14 20.07
N ALA A 185 3.38 11.30 20.98
CA ALA A 185 3.65 11.26 22.41
C ALA A 185 3.82 9.79 22.85
N GLY A 186 4.78 9.54 23.76
CA GLY A 186 5.07 8.17 24.22
C GLY A 186 6.03 7.40 23.32
N ASP A 187 6.05 6.09 23.50
CA ASP A 187 7.09 5.21 22.92
C ASP A 187 6.71 4.66 21.51
N GLY A 188 5.83 5.32 20.78
CA GLY A 188 5.47 4.96 19.41
C GLY A 188 4.11 4.29 19.25
N ALA A 189 4.01 3.35 18.28
CA ALA A 189 2.74 2.73 17.87
C ALA A 189 2.32 1.51 18.72
N ALA A 190 3.08 1.17 19.74
CA ALA A 190 2.83 0.01 20.61
C ALA A 190 1.87 0.32 21.76
#